data_6109530c02abb0ffc12af78e50f007f3
#
_entry.id   6109530c02abb0ffc12af78e50f007f3
#
_cell.length_a   1.000
_cell.length_b   1.000
_cell.length_c   1.000
_cell.angle_alpha   90.00
_cell.angle_beta   90.00
_cell.angle_gamma   90.00
#
_symmetry.space_group_name_H-M   'P 1'
#
loop_
_entity.id
_entity.type
_entity.pdbx_description
1 polymer ?
#
loop_
_entity_poly.entity_id
_entity_poly.type
_entity_poly.pdbx_seq_one_letter_code
_entity_poly.pdbx_strand_id
1 'polypeptide(L)'
;PVTRTPDAHFMAEARYRGQKVVTVSPDYADNTKFADEWMAPHPGTDGALAMAMGHVILSEFFIERQVPRFVDYVKKYSVLPFLVTLNEKDGAWVPDKFVTSADLGDTAEGAAFKTVFVDAATGLPHVPNGSLGFRFNESGMGKWNLDLENVDPALSLHGASSTENVEVLLPRFDVGQSDNEGGGIHHRGVPAARLATTAGERLVTTVFDLLLAQYGVGRDGLPGQWPTGYDDPEPYTPAWQEEITGVPASMAERIGREFAQNAEESNGRSMILMG
;
A
#
# COMPACT_ATOMS: atom_id res chain seq x y z
N PRO A 1 -15.36 -17.95 -10.39
CA PRO A 1 -15.04 -19.34 -9.99
C PRO A 1 -16.00 -20.40 -10.61
N VAL A 2 -17.28 -20.10 -10.78
CA VAL A 2 -18.24 -21.11 -11.26
C VAL A 2 -17.99 -21.49 -12.71
N THR A 3 -17.58 -20.56 -13.55
CA THR A 3 -17.18 -20.85 -14.94
C THR A 3 -15.87 -21.63 -15.02
N ARG A 4 -15.09 -21.65 -13.94
CA ARG A 4 -13.97 -22.56 -13.70
C ARG A 4 -14.43 -23.64 -12.72
N THR A 5 -15.09 -24.64 -13.23
CA THR A 5 -15.76 -25.69 -12.46
C THR A 5 -14.96 -26.26 -11.28
N PRO A 6 -13.63 -26.50 -11.35
CA PRO A 6 -12.87 -26.97 -10.20
C PRO A 6 -12.88 -26.01 -9.01
N ASP A 7 -12.84 -24.71 -9.24
CA ASP A 7 -12.71 -23.70 -8.20
C ASP A 7 -13.93 -23.65 -7.29
N ALA A 8 -15.14 -23.73 -7.87
CA ALA A 8 -16.39 -23.77 -7.10
C ALA A 8 -16.47 -24.97 -6.14
N HIS A 9 -15.98 -26.12 -6.59
CA HIS A 9 -15.94 -27.33 -5.77
C HIS A 9 -15.02 -27.15 -4.56
N PHE A 10 -13.81 -26.62 -4.78
CA PHE A 10 -12.86 -26.37 -3.69
C PHE A 10 -13.33 -25.26 -2.74
N MET A 11 -14.01 -24.23 -3.24
CA MET A 11 -14.64 -23.22 -2.39
C MET A 11 -15.69 -23.83 -1.46
N ALA A 12 -16.57 -24.67 -1.99
CA ALA A 12 -17.58 -25.35 -1.19
C ALA A 12 -16.94 -26.27 -0.13
N GLU A 13 -15.91 -27.03 -0.50
CA GLU A 13 -15.19 -27.90 0.42
C GLU A 13 -14.47 -27.09 1.53
N ALA A 14 -13.87 -25.95 1.19
CA ALA A 14 -13.22 -25.08 2.14
C ALA A 14 -14.22 -24.50 3.15
N ARG A 15 -15.44 -24.12 2.72
CA ARG A 15 -16.51 -23.69 3.63
C ARG A 15 -16.94 -24.78 4.60
N TYR A 16 -17.07 -26.02 4.16
CA TYR A 16 -17.35 -27.14 5.04
C TYR A 16 -16.27 -27.37 6.10
N ARG A 17 -15.05 -26.86 5.85
CA ARG A 17 -13.93 -26.87 6.79
C ARG A 17 -13.83 -25.58 7.63
N GLY A 18 -14.83 -24.71 7.57
CA GLY A 18 -14.91 -23.49 8.37
C GLY A 18 -14.33 -22.23 7.73
N GLN A 19 -13.95 -22.27 6.44
CA GLN A 19 -13.52 -21.05 5.73
C GLN A 19 -14.71 -20.13 5.51
N LYS A 20 -14.55 -18.83 5.83
CA LYS A 20 -15.49 -17.79 5.45
C LYS A 20 -15.23 -17.36 4.00
N VAL A 21 -16.28 -17.27 3.20
CA VAL A 21 -16.24 -16.81 1.81
C VAL A 21 -17.12 -15.57 1.67
N VAL A 22 -16.51 -14.48 1.24
CA VAL A 22 -17.20 -13.24 0.89
C VAL A 22 -17.14 -13.06 -0.62
N THR A 23 -18.29 -12.90 -1.25
CA THR A 23 -18.36 -12.60 -2.69
C THR A 23 -18.57 -11.11 -2.88
N VAL A 24 -17.75 -10.52 -3.75
CA VAL A 24 -17.90 -9.14 -4.23
C VAL A 24 -18.37 -9.23 -5.68
N SER A 25 -19.62 -8.85 -5.93
CA SER A 25 -20.24 -8.92 -7.26
C SER A 25 -21.43 -7.98 -7.34
N PRO A 26 -21.63 -7.26 -8.45
CA PRO A 26 -22.75 -6.33 -8.62
C PRO A 26 -24.12 -7.03 -8.68
N ASP A 27 -24.14 -8.33 -8.97
CA ASP A 27 -25.36 -9.11 -9.06
C ASP A 27 -25.30 -10.38 -8.19
N TYR A 28 -26.47 -10.93 -7.88
CA TYR A 28 -26.58 -12.21 -7.17
C TYR A 28 -26.32 -13.37 -8.13
N ALA A 29 -25.10 -13.43 -8.64
CA ALA A 29 -24.66 -14.40 -9.61
C ALA A 29 -24.17 -15.72 -8.96
N ASP A 30 -23.64 -16.58 -9.81
CA ASP A 30 -23.27 -17.96 -9.46
C ASP A 30 -22.31 -18.08 -8.27
N ASN A 31 -21.38 -17.15 -8.10
CA ASN A 31 -20.43 -17.18 -6.99
C ASN A 31 -21.09 -16.93 -5.63
N THR A 32 -22.16 -16.16 -5.60
CA THR A 32 -22.88 -15.79 -4.38
C THR A 32 -23.55 -17.00 -3.74
N LYS A 33 -23.89 -18.02 -4.51
CA LYS A 33 -24.44 -19.29 -4.00
C LYS A 33 -23.50 -20.01 -3.02
N PHE A 34 -22.21 -19.77 -3.13
CA PHE A 34 -21.17 -20.39 -2.31
C PHE A 34 -20.59 -19.44 -1.27
N ALA A 35 -21.11 -18.23 -1.16
CA ALA A 35 -20.65 -17.23 -0.21
C ALA A 35 -21.40 -17.33 1.12
N ASP A 36 -20.72 -16.92 2.18
CA ASP A 36 -21.33 -16.66 3.49
C ASP A 36 -21.91 -15.24 3.52
N GLU A 37 -21.24 -14.31 2.81
CA GLU A 37 -21.68 -12.93 2.67
C GLU A 37 -21.51 -12.43 1.23
N TRP A 38 -22.33 -11.46 0.88
CA TRP A 38 -22.33 -10.82 -0.42
C TRP A 38 -22.24 -9.31 -0.29
N MET A 39 -21.22 -8.73 -0.90
CA MET A 39 -21.04 -7.30 -1.10
C MET A 39 -21.41 -6.96 -2.54
N ALA A 40 -22.36 -6.06 -2.73
CA ALA A 40 -22.93 -5.74 -4.04
C ALA A 40 -22.52 -4.31 -4.49
N PRO A 41 -21.28 -4.08 -4.88
CA PRO A 41 -20.88 -2.76 -5.37
C PRO A 41 -21.54 -2.46 -6.71
N HIS A 42 -21.80 -1.19 -6.99
CA HIS A 42 -22.19 -0.75 -8.32
C HIS A 42 -21.10 -1.17 -9.33
N PRO A 43 -21.46 -1.56 -10.57
CA PRO A 43 -20.49 -1.97 -11.56
C PRO A 43 -19.40 -0.94 -11.82
N GLY A 44 -18.13 -1.37 -11.78
CA GLY A 44 -16.97 -0.51 -12.01
C GLY A 44 -16.52 0.31 -10.80
N THR A 45 -17.03 0.04 -9.62
CA THR A 45 -16.65 0.77 -8.38
C THR A 45 -15.85 -0.07 -7.39
N ASP A 46 -15.40 -1.24 -7.79
CA ASP A 46 -14.63 -2.17 -6.95
C ASP A 46 -13.38 -1.53 -6.34
N GLY A 47 -12.75 -0.61 -7.08
CA GLY A 47 -11.58 0.13 -6.62
C GLY A 47 -11.85 0.96 -5.38
N ALA A 48 -13.02 1.61 -5.27
CA ALA A 48 -13.41 2.39 -4.11
C ALA A 48 -13.57 1.50 -2.87
N LEU A 49 -14.24 0.35 -3.05
CA LEU A 49 -14.38 -0.65 -1.97
C LEU A 49 -13.01 -1.18 -1.50
N ALA A 50 -12.14 -1.53 -2.43
CA ALA A 50 -10.81 -2.04 -2.10
C ALA A 50 -9.96 -0.98 -1.37
N MET A 51 -10.05 0.29 -1.76
CA MET A 51 -9.34 1.39 -1.09
C MET A 51 -9.85 1.61 0.33
N ALA A 52 -11.16 1.56 0.55
CA ALA A 52 -11.72 1.71 1.89
C ALA A 52 -11.33 0.55 2.83
N MET A 53 -11.38 -0.69 2.34
CA MET A 53 -10.88 -1.83 3.10
C MET A 53 -9.38 -1.70 3.40
N GLY A 54 -8.59 -1.21 2.43
CA GLY A 54 -7.18 -0.92 2.59
C GLY A 54 -6.90 0.16 3.64
N HIS A 55 -7.72 1.22 3.68
CA HIS A 55 -7.65 2.26 4.71
C HIS A 55 -7.80 1.65 6.12
N VAL A 56 -8.79 0.80 6.33
CA VAL A 56 -9.01 0.10 7.62
C VAL A 56 -7.81 -0.78 7.98
N ILE A 57 -7.31 -1.56 7.04
CA ILE A 57 -6.19 -2.47 7.27
C ILE A 57 -4.91 -1.69 7.62
N LEU A 58 -4.61 -0.63 6.89
CA LEU A 58 -3.43 0.21 7.13
C LEU A 58 -3.53 0.92 8.50
N SER A 59 -4.70 1.46 8.84
CA SER A 59 -4.92 2.12 10.12
C SER A 59 -4.74 1.17 11.30
N GLU A 60 -5.48 0.06 11.32
CA GLU A 60 -5.55 -0.81 12.49
C GLU A 60 -4.36 -1.78 12.61
N PHE A 61 -3.83 -2.30 11.51
CA PHE A 61 -2.84 -3.38 11.54
C PHE A 61 -1.40 -2.93 11.28
N PHE A 62 -1.22 -1.75 10.65
CA PHE A 62 0.12 -1.21 10.39
C PHE A 62 0.46 0.00 11.25
N ILE A 63 -0.53 0.83 11.65
CA ILE A 63 -0.28 2.03 12.45
C ILE A 63 -0.60 1.80 13.92
N GLU A 64 -1.83 1.41 14.26
CA GLU A 64 -2.23 1.25 15.66
C GLU A 64 -1.56 0.05 16.33
N ARG A 65 -1.62 -1.12 15.69
CA ARG A 65 -1.13 -2.38 16.25
C ARG A 65 0.27 -2.76 15.80
N GLN A 66 0.71 -2.27 14.66
CA GLN A 66 1.99 -2.61 14.04
C GLN A 66 2.26 -4.12 14.04
N VAL A 67 1.32 -4.90 13.49
CA VAL A 67 1.37 -6.36 13.49
C VAL A 67 2.71 -6.85 12.92
N PRO A 68 3.60 -7.47 13.72
CA PRO A 68 4.99 -7.74 13.30
C PRO A 68 5.06 -8.56 12.03
N ARG A 69 4.21 -9.57 11.90
CA ARG A 69 4.17 -10.42 10.72
C ARG A 69 3.89 -9.64 9.42
N PHE A 70 2.99 -8.64 9.47
CA PHE A 70 2.66 -7.84 8.28
C PHE A 70 3.81 -6.89 7.96
N VAL A 71 4.37 -6.26 8.98
CA VAL A 71 5.52 -5.37 8.84
C VAL A 71 6.73 -6.12 8.26
N ASP A 72 7.08 -7.28 8.81
CA ASP A 72 8.19 -8.10 8.32
C ASP A 72 7.96 -8.59 6.89
N TYR A 73 6.72 -8.98 6.58
CA TYR A 73 6.36 -9.42 5.23
C TYR A 73 6.56 -8.30 4.20
N VAL A 74 6.02 -7.11 4.45
CA VAL A 74 6.09 -6.01 3.48
C VAL A 74 7.50 -5.43 3.35
N LYS A 75 8.31 -5.46 4.40
CA LYS A 75 9.74 -5.09 4.34
C LYS A 75 10.53 -5.98 3.38
N LYS A 76 10.19 -7.25 3.29
CA LYS A 76 10.95 -8.25 2.53
C LYS A 76 10.37 -8.52 1.13
N TYR A 77 9.06 -8.48 0.98
CA TYR A 77 8.39 -8.98 -0.22
C TYR A 77 7.65 -7.89 -1.00
N SER A 78 7.81 -6.63 -0.62
CA SER A 78 7.17 -5.51 -1.32
C SER A 78 8.14 -4.36 -1.57
N VAL A 79 7.68 -3.36 -2.32
CA VAL A 79 8.43 -2.11 -2.59
C VAL A 79 8.27 -1.07 -1.48
N LEU A 80 7.49 -1.36 -0.45
CA LEU A 80 7.07 -0.36 0.55
C LEU A 80 8.22 0.32 1.31
N PRO A 81 9.35 -0.34 1.66
CA PRO A 81 10.44 0.33 2.35
C PRO A 81 11.35 1.18 1.43
N PHE A 82 11.21 1.07 0.11
CA PHE A 82 12.11 1.80 -0.79
C PHE A 82 11.86 3.31 -0.79
N LEU A 83 12.95 4.05 -1.01
CA LEU A 83 12.93 5.50 -1.07
C LEU A 83 12.48 5.99 -2.44
N VAL A 84 11.66 7.04 -2.40
CA VAL A 84 11.18 7.80 -3.56
C VAL A 84 11.63 9.24 -3.40
N THR A 85 12.17 9.84 -4.47
CA THR A 85 12.51 11.26 -4.50
C THR A 85 11.25 12.12 -4.58
N LEU A 86 11.30 13.28 -3.94
CA LEU A 86 10.27 14.31 -4.03
C LEU A 86 10.80 15.50 -4.82
N ASN A 87 10.04 15.97 -5.79
CA ASN A 87 10.33 17.17 -6.55
C ASN A 87 9.40 18.31 -6.13
N GLU A 88 9.94 19.50 -5.94
CA GLU A 88 9.14 20.69 -5.64
C GLU A 88 8.35 21.13 -6.88
N LYS A 89 7.06 21.38 -6.69
CA LYS A 89 6.16 21.91 -7.70
C LYS A 89 5.16 22.86 -7.04
N ASP A 90 5.18 24.12 -7.45
CA ASP A 90 4.24 25.16 -7.00
C ASP A 90 4.14 25.31 -5.45
N GLY A 91 5.27 25.12 -4.76
CA GLY A 91 5.36 25.24 -3.30
C GLY A 91 4.95 23.98 -2.51
N ALA A 92 4.64 22.90 -3.19
CA ALA A 92 4.40 21.58 -2.59
C ALA A 92 5.29 20.51 -3.23
N TRP A 93 5.28 19.31 -2.71
CA TRP A 93 6.13 18.24 -3.19
C TRP A 93 5.32 17.22 -3.99
N VAL A 94 5.92 16.67 -5.05
CA VAL A 94 5.34 15.63 -5.89
C VAL A 94 6.26 14.41 -5.88
N PRO A 95 5.76 13.19 -5.64
CA PRO A 95 6.56 11.97 -5.79
C PRO A 95 7.08 11.82 -7.24
N ASP A 96 8.34 11.41 -7.37
CA ASP A 96 8.99 11.30 -8.69
C ASP A 96 9.42 9.84 -8.97
N LYS A 97 10.64 9.46 -8.64
CA LYS A 97 11.20 8.15 -8.96
C LYS A 97 11.81 7.47 -7.73
N PHE A 98 12.01 6.16 -7.84
CA PHE A 98 12.80 5.43 -6.84
C PHE A 98 14.23 5.96 -6.79
N VAL A 99 14.77 6.06 -5.59
CA VAL A 99 16.21 6.22 -5.39
C VAL A 99 16.90 4.92 -5.76
N THR A 100 17.97 5.01 -6.51
CA THR A 100 18.76 3.86 -6.97
C THR A 100 20.21 3.92 -6.50
N SER A 101 20.95 2.81 -6.57
CA SER A 101 22.36 2.82 -6.21
C SER A 101 23.19 3.73 -7.11
N ALA A 102 22.77 3.96 -8.36
CA ALA A 102 23.39 4.94 -9.25
C ALA A 102 23.27 6.37 -8.72
N ASP A 103 22.15 6.72 -8.09
CA ASP A 103 21.99 8.03 -7.44
C ASP A 103 22.96 8.21 -6.26
N LEU A 104 23.42 7.11 -5.64
CA LEU A 104 24.44 7.10 -4.57
C LEU A 104 25.88 6.99 -5.08
N GLY A 105 26.09 7.00 -6.39
CA GLY A 105 27.42 6.98 -7.01
C GLY A 105 27.94 5.59 -7.43
N ASP A 106 27.10 4.55 -7.35
CA ASP A 106 27.41 3.24 -7.88
C ASP A 106 27.44 3.27 -9.41
N THR A 107 28.56 2.88 -10.01
CA THR A 107 28.77 2.83 -11.47
C THR A 107 28.72 1.41 -12.05
N ALA A 108 28.41 0.41 -11.21
CA ALA A 108 28.31 -0.97 -11.65
C ALA A 108 27.16 -1.18 -12.63
N GLU A 109 27.24 -2.22 -13.45
CA GLU A 109 26.16 -2.60 -14.34
C GLU A 109 24.88 -2.89 -13.55
N GLY A 110 23.75 -2.33 -14.00
CA GLY A 110 22.47 -2.46 -13.34
C GLY A 110 22.25 -1.54 -12.13
N ALA A 111 23.19 -0.67 -11.76
CA ALA A 111 23.06 0.26 -10.62
C ALA A 111 21.79 1.12 -10.70
N ALA A 112 21.38 1.53 -11.90
CA ALA A 112 20.16 2.32 -12.14
C ALA A 112 18.85 1.58 -11.83
N PHE A 113 18.89 0.29 -11.56
CA PHE A 113 17.72 -0.53 -11.24
C PHE A 113 17.73 -1.06 -9.81
N LYS A 114 18.83 -0.89 -9.08
CA LYS A 114 18.95 -1.33 -7.68
C LYS A 114 18.36 -0.26 -6.77
N THR A 115 17.21 -0.55 -6.19
CA THR A 115 16.50 0.36 -5.28
C THR A 115 17.14 0.43 -3.91
N VAL A 116 16.89 1.54 -3.21
CA VAL A 116 17.51 1.89 -1.92
C VAL A 116 16.44 1.99 -0.85
N PHE A 117 16.73 1.50 0.35
CA PHE A 117 15.97 1.79 1.56
C PHE A 117 16.88 2.36 2.67
N VAL A 118 16.31 2.80 3.77
CA VAL A 118 17.06 3.21 4.97
C VAL A 118 17.13 2.04 5.94
N ASP A 119 18.32 1.74 6.43
CA ASP A 119 18.48 0.80 7.56
C ASP A 119 17.97 1.46 8.85
N ALA A 120 17.00 0.84 9.49
CA ALA A 120 16.37 1.37 10.71
C ALA A 120 17.35 1.49 11.90
N ALA A 121 18.38 0.66 11.94
CA ALA A 121 19.35 0.67 13.03
C ALA A 121 20.38 1.81 12.90
N THR A 122 20.77 2.15 11.68
CA THR A 122 21.85 3.12 11.42
C THR A 122 21.34 4.46 10.89
N GLY A 123 20.11 4.49 10.32
CA GLY A 123 19.60 5.65 9.60
C GLY A 123 20.27 5.89 8.25
N LEU A 124 21.11 4.98 7.77
CA LEU A 124 21.86 5.13 6.53
C LEU A 124 21.17 4.44 5.35
N PRO A 125 21.35 4.96 4.12
CA PRO A 125 20.86 4.31 2.93
C PRO A 125 21.56 2.98 2.69
N HIS A 126 20.80 1.96 2.29
CA HIS A 126 21.30 0.62 2.00
C HIS A 126 20.71 0.10 0.69
N VAL A 127 21.52 -0.61 -0.08
CA VAL A 127 21.14 -1.27 -1.35
C VAL A 127 21.09 -2.78 -1.12
N PRO A 128 19.89 -3.37 -0.99
CA PRO A 128 19.78 -4.81 -0.73
C PRO A 128 20.10 -5.65 -1.95
N ASN A 129 20.56 -6.86 -1.74
CA ASN A 129 20.55 -7.88 -2.78
C ASN A 129 19.10 -8.29 -3.10
N GLY A 130 18.85 -8.71 -4.35
CA GLY A 130 17.53 -9.17 -4.78
C GLY A 130 16.60 -8.09 -5.30
N SER A 131 17.03 -6.82 -5.35
CA SER A 131 16.29 -5.73 -6.01
C SER A 131 16.30 -5.85 -7.55
N LEU A 132 17.22 -6.64 -8.12
CA LEU A 132 17.25 -7.03 -9.53
C LEU A 132 16.78 -8.47 -9.69
N GLY A 133 15.87 -8.72 -10.65
CA GLY A 133 15.54 -10.07 -11.05
C GLY A 133 16.71 -10.79 -11.76
N PHE A 134 16.70 -12.11 -11.77
CA PHE A 134 17.78 -12.93 -12.33
C PHE A 134 18.10 -12.64 -13.82
N ARG A 135 17.13 -12.12 -14.58
CA ARG A 135 17.31 -11.77 -16.00
C ARG A 135 18.29 -10.62 -16.25
N PHE A 136 18.61 -9.83 -15.24
CA PHE A 136 19.58 -8.75 -15.31
C PHE A 136 20.99 -9.21 -14.92
N ASN A 137 21.15 -10.48 -14.62
CA ASN A 137 22.41 -11.05 -14.18
C ASN A 137 22.64 -12.38 -14.91
N GLU A 138 23.53 -12.39 -15.89
CA GLU A 138 23.87 -13.57 -16.69
C GLU A 138 24.38 -14.74 -15.85
N SER A 139 24.94 -14.46 -14.68
CA SER A 139 25.40 -15.48 -13.73
C SER A 139 24.28 -16.10 -12.90
N GLY A 140 23.04 -15.65 -13.03
CA GLY A 140 21.90 -16.16 -12.28
C GLY A 140 21.88 -15.79 -10.79
N MET A 141 22.62 -14.77 -10.38
CA MET A 141 22.71 -14.34 -8.98
C MET A 141 21.58 -13.44 -8.52
N GLY A 142 20.70 -13.01 -9.41
CA GLY A 142 19.50 -12.24 -9.04
C GLY A 142 18.53 -13.10 -8.23
N LYS A 143 17.92 -12.50 -7.19
CA LYS A 143 16.91 -13.15 -6.36
C LYS A 143 15.56 -12.48 -6.59
N TRP A 144 14.47 -13.23 -6.44
CA TRP A 144 13.12 -12.66 -6.54
C TRP A 144 12.70 -11.86 -5.30
N ASN A 145 13.27 -12.22 -4.15
CA ASN A 145 12.98 -11.61 -2.87
C ASN A 145 14.22 -10.88 -2.37
N LEU A 146 14.03 -9.79 -1.64
CA LEU A 146 15.12 -9.07 -1.02
C LEU A 146 15.90 -10.00 -0.08
N ASP A 147 17.22 -9.94 -0.19
CA ASP A 147 18.12 -10.53 0.78
C ASP A 147 18.52 -9.42 1.75
N LEU A 148 17.88 -9.41 2.89
CA LEU A 148 18.07 -8.36 3.90
C LEU A 148 19.30 -8.62 4.78
N GLU A 149 19.85 -9.84 4.73
CA GLU A 149 20.98 -10.25 5.60
C GLU A 149 20.66 -9.92 7.08
N ASN A 150 21.40 -8.96 7.66
CA ASN A 150 21.20 -8.49 9.03
C ASN A 150 20.68 -7.03 9.07
N VAL A 151 20.17 -6.50 7.95
CA VAL A 151 19.69 -5.13 7.86
C VAL A 151 18.17 -5.13 8.01
N ASP A 152 17.65 -4.23 8.84
CA ASP A 152 16.21 -4.02 9.01
C ASP A 152 15.77 -2.76 8.25
N PRO A 153 15.01 -2.88 7.14
CA PRO A 153 14.51 -1.72 6.42
C PRO A 153 13.58 -0.87 7.29
N ALA A 154 13.82 0.43 7.32
CA ALA A 154 12.85 1.37 7.86
C ALA A 154 11.62 1.41 6.94
N LEU A 155 10.47 0.95 7.42
CA LEU A 155 9.24 0.97 6.65
C LEU A 155 8.71 2.41 6.50
N SER A 156 8.84 3.23 7.56
CA SER A 156 8.45 4.62 7.60
C SER A 156 9.59 5.49 8.15
N LEU A 157 9.65 6.72 7.68
CA LEU A 157 10.56 7.75 8.23
C LEU A 157 9.92 8.56 9.36
N HIS A 158 8.67 8.30 9.71
CA HIS A 158 7.96 9.03 10.77
C HIS A 158 8.62 8.82 12.13
N GLY A 159 8.92 9.95 12.80
CA GLY A 159 9.56 9.92 14.13
C GLY A 159 11.08 9.74 14.11
N ALA A 160 11.74 9.61 12.96
CA ALA A 160 13.19 9.60 12.89
C ALA A 160 13.76 11.02 13.10
N SER A 161 14.92 11.11 13.78
CA SER A 161 15.49 12.39 14.24
C SER A 161 15.97 13.36 13.15
N SER A 162 16.11 12.90 11.91
CA SER A 162 16.60 13.70 10.78
C SER A 162 15.53 13.95 9.71
N THR A 163 14.25 13.86 10.08
CA THR A 163 13.14 14.03 9.15
C THR A 163 12.41 15.35 9.34
N GLU A 164 11.85 15.84 8.25
CA GLU A 164 10.92 16.97 8.19
C GLU A 164 9.57 16.47 7.65
N ASN A 165 8.49 17.09 8.09
CA ASN A 165 7.16 16.77 7.59
C ASN A 165 6.83 17.72 6.44
N VAL A 166 6.57 17.19 5.26
CA VAL A 166 6.28 17.96 4.06
C VAL A 166 4.94 17.59 3.47
N GLU A 167 4.26 18.58 2.87
CA GLU A 167 3.03 18.33 2.13
C GLU A 167 3.35 17.79 0.74
N VAL A 168 2.72 16.68 0.36
CA VAL A 168 2.78 16.08 -0.97
C VAL A 168 1.45 16.18 -1.69
N LEU A 169 1.52 16.36 -3.00
CA LEU A 169 0.39 16.35 -3.91
C LEU A 169 0.21 14.92 -4.44
N LEU A 170 -0.93 14.31 -4.17
CA LEU A 170 -1.27 12.97 -4.61
C LEU A 170 -2.55 12.98 -5.45
N PRO A 171 -2.65 12.13 -6.49
CA PRO A 171 -3.84 12.09 -7.32
C PRO A 171 -5.05 11.54 -6.54
N ARG A 172 -6.20 12.14 -6.77
CA ARG A 172 -7.50 11.54 -6.39
C ARG A 172 -7.95 10.65 -7.52
N PHE A 173 -8.48 9.47 -7.17
CA PHE A 173 -8.96 8.50 -8.16
C PHE A 173 -10.48 8.53 -8.33
N ASP A 174 -11.18 9.30 -7.53
CA ASP A 174 -12.64 9.46 -7.52
C ASP A 174 -13.16 10.65 -8.33
N VAL A 175 -12.27 11.53 -8.78
CA VAL A 175 -12.62 12.76 -9.52
C VAL A 175 -12.20 12.62 -10.98
N GLY A 176 -13.15 12.87 -11.89
CA GLY A 176 -12.87 12.85 -13.33
C GLY A 176 -11.94 13.99 -13.78
N GLN A 177 -11.18 13.77 -14.85
CA GLN A 177 -10.25 14.78 -15.39
C GLN A 177 -10.94 16.06 -15.89
N SER A 178 -12.25 16.08 -16.02
CA SER A 178 -13.04 17.24 -16.45
C SER A 178 -13.26 18.28 -15.35
N ASP A 179 -13.01 17.93 -14.08
CA ASP A 179 -13.27 18.80 -12.95
C ASP A 179 -12.01 19.60 -12.59
N ASN A 180 -11.48 20.32 -13.57
CA ASN A 180 -10.22 21.09 -13.53
C ASN A 180 -10.19 22.24 -12.50
N GLU A 181 -11.13 22.32 -11.58
CA GLU A 181 -11.17 23.37 -10.55
C GLU A 181 -10.59 22.92 -9.20
N GLY A 182 -9.44 22.21 -9.22
CA GLY A 182 -8.68 21.93 -7.98
C GLY A 182 -9.10 20.70 -7.19
N GLY A 183 -10.13 19.98 -7.61
CA GLY A 183 -10.68 18.83 -6.87
C GLY A 183 -9.96 17.49 -7.05
N GLY A 184 -9.02 17.39 -7.97
CA GLY A 184 -8.37 16.11 -8.34
C GLY A 184 -7.08 15.78 -7.58
N ILE A 185 -6.74 16.48 -6.51
CA ILE A 185 -5.45 16.36 -5.81
C ILE A 185 -5.67 16.32 -4.30
N HIS A 186 -5.04 15.35 -3.63
CA HIS A 186 -4.90 15.36 -2.19
C HIS A 186 -3.68 16.16 -1.77
N HIS A 187 -3.83 16.96 -0.74
CA HIS A 187 -2.79 17.65 -0.01
C HIS A 187 -2.56 16.93 1.32
N ARG A 188 -1.56 16.07 1.41
CA ARG A 188 -1.32 15.23 2.59
C ARG A 188 0.15 15.17 2.94
N GLY A 189 0.44 15.18 4.23
CA GLY A 189 1.80 15.20 4.74
C GLY A 189 2.48 13.83 4.72
N VAL A 190 3.77 13.83 4.45
CA VAL A 190 4.64 12.65 4.65
C VAL A 190 5.89 13.06 5.40
N PRO A 191 6.49 12.17 6.19
CA PRO A 191 7.83 12.39 6.72
C PRO A 191 8.84 12.23 5.58
N ALA A 192 9.80 13.12 5.51
CA ALA A 192 10.82 13.11 4.47
C ALA A 192 12.20 13.36 5.07
N ALA A 193 13.23 12.82 4.45
CA ALA A 193 14.63 13.01 4.82
C ALA A 193 15.44 13.59 3.65
N ARG A 194 16.53 14.26 3.98
CA ARG A 194 17.47 14.77 2.98
C ARG A 194 18.54 13.73 2.70
N LEU A 195 18.68 13.36 1.44
CA LEU A 195 19.63 12.36 0.97
C LEU A 195 20.64 13.01 0.02
N ALA A 196 21.92 12.83 0.33
CA ALA A 196 23.00 13.25 -0.58
C ALA A 196 23.06 12.28 -1.78
N THR A 197 22.97 12.82 -2.97
CA THR A 197 23.05 12.07 -4.24
C THR A 197 24.10 12.65 -5.16
N THR A 198 24.44 11.95 -6.25
CA THR A 198 25.33 12.43 -7.29
C THR A 198 24.83 13.71 -7.98
N ALA A 199 23.53 13.96 -7.95
CA ALA A 199 22.87 15.15 -8.50
C ALA A 199 22.63 16.25 -7.45
N GLY A 200 23.27 16.15 -6.27
CA GLY A 200 23.06 17.04 -5.13
C GLY A 200 22.11 16.45 -4.09
N GLU A 201 21.77 17.26 -3.09
CA GLU A 201 20.84 16.83 -2.04
C GLU A 201 19.41 16.72 -2.59
N ARG A 202 18.72 15.63 -2.25
CA ARG A 202 17.33 15.36 -2.64
C ARG A 202 16.49 15.08 -1.41
N LEU A 203 15.24 15.53 -1.44
CA LEU A 203 14.25 15.14 -0.45
C LEU A 203 13.66 13.76 -0.84
N VAL A 204 13.57 12.86 0.11
CA VAL A 204 13.10 11.48 -0.11
C VAL A 204 12.12 11.05 0.97
N THR A 205 11.20 10.18 0.62
CA THR A 205 10.29 9.50 1.56
C THR A 205 10.18 8.02 1.19
N THR A 206 9.52 7.20 2.01
CA THR A 206 9.29 5.80 1.66
C THR A 206 8.02 5.63 0.82
N VAL A 207 7.96 4.56 0.03
CA VAL A 207 6.70 4.18 -0.65
C VAL A 207 5.58 3.95 0.37
N PHE A 208 5.89 3.39 1.53
CA PHE A 208 4.91 3.16 2.60
C PHE A 208 4.31 4.46 3.13
N ASP A 209 5.12 5.48 3.36
CA ASP A 209 4.63 6.79 3.80
C ASP A 209 3.72 7.44 2.75
N LEU A 210 4.07 7.31 1.46
CA LEU A 210 3.21 7.73 0.35
C LEU A 210 1.92 6.91 0.26
N LEU A 211 1.99 5.60 0.50
CA LEU A 211 0.81 4.73 0.52
C LEU A 211 -0.16 5.14 1.63
N LEU A 212 0.33 5.37 2.85
CA LEU A 212 -0.50 5.86 3.96
C LEU A 212 -1.17 7.19 3.62
N ALA A 213 -0.40 8.12 3.04
CA ALA A 213 -0.93 9.41 2.60
C ALA A 213 -2.00 9.23 1.50
N GLN A 214 -1.75 8.37 0.51
CA GLN A 214 -2.73 8.08 -0.54
C GLN A 214 -4.02 7.50 0.02
N TYR A 215 -3.93 6.57 0.97
CA TYR A 215 -5.10 5.94 1.59
C TYR A 215 -5.78 6.78 2.68
N GLY A 216 -5.28 7.97 2.98
CA GLY A 216 -5.88 8.85 4.00
C GLY A 216 -5.59 8.44 5.43
N VAL A 217 -4.56 7.63 5.67
CA VAL A 217 -4.14 7.21 7.01
C VAL A 217 -3.18 8.24 7.58
N GLY A 218 -3.73 9.20 8.33
CA GLY A 218 -2.98 10.27 8.97
C GLY A 218 -2.17 9.78 10.18
N ARG A 219 -1.16 10.56 10.55
CA ARG A 219 -0.35 10.36 11.76
C ARG A 219 -0.07 11.70 12.41
N ASP A 220 0.21 11.68 13.69
CA ASP A 220 0.44 12.89 14.47
C ASP A 220 1.54 13.78 13.87
N GLY A 221 1.25 15.07 13.77
CA GLY A 221 2.20 16.08 13.29
C GLY A 221 2.37 16.16 11.77
N LEU A 222 1.70 15.32 10.98
CA LEU A 222 1.72 15.44 9.52
C LEU A 222 0.75 16.51 9.05
N PRO A 223 1.18 17.45 8.16
CA PRO A 223 0.30 18.46 7.59
C PRO A 223 -0.71 17.88 6.61
N GLY A 224 -1.71 18.69 6.23
CA GLY A 224 -2.68 18.36 5.19
C GLY A 224 -4.05 17.98 5.71
N GLN A 225 -4.89 17.49 4.80
CA GLN A 225 -6.27 17.11 5.07
C GLN A 225 -6.38 15.60 5.28
N TRP A 226 -6.89 15.20 6.44
CA TRP A 226 -6.98 13.81 6.84
C TRP A 226 -8.38 13.45 7.28
N PRO A 227 -8.86 12.25 6.93
CA PRO A 227 -10.09 11.72 7.53
C PRO A 227 -10.00 11.71 9.06
N THR A 228 -11.11 12.02 9.71
CA THR A 228 -11.23 12.03 11.17
C THR A 228 -11.69 10.69 11.74
N GLY A 229 -12.17 9.79 10.88
CA GLY A 229 -12.65 8.46 11.23
C GLY A 229 -13.30 7.77 10.05
N TYR A 230 -13.84 6.58 10.27
CA TYR A 230 -14.45 5.76 9.22
C TYR A 230 -15.79 6.31 8.71
N ASP A 231 -16.44 7.17 9.50
CA ASP A 231 -17.70 7.86 9.15
C ASP A 231 -17.48 9.18 8.38
N ASP A 232 -16.23 9.59 8.21
CA ASP A 232 -15.88 10.79 7.47
C ASP A 232 -16.03 10.55 5.95
N PRO A 233 -16.69 11.45 5.17
CA PRO A 233 -16.81 11.29 3.72
C PRO A 233 -15.53 11.57 2.95
N GLU A 234 -14.43 11.85 3.61
CA GLU A 234 -13.13 12.07 2.95
C GLU A 234 -12.55 10.77 2.34
N PRO A 235 -11.93 10.82 1.15
CA PRO A 235 -11.24 9.66 0.56
C PRO A 235 -10.04 9.21 1.43
N TYR A 236 -9.91 7.94 1.72
CA TYR A 236 -10.65 6.77 1.20
C TYR A 236 -11.24 5.95 2.36
N THR A 237 -12.16 6.53 3.08
CA THR A 237 -12.82 5.90 4.23
C THR A 237 -13.93 4.92 3.83
N PRO A 238 -14.41 4.09 4.75
CA PRO A 238 -15.63 3.30 4.57
C PRO A 238 -16.87 4.14 4.21
N ALA A 239 -17.07 5.32 4.81
CA ALA A 239 -18.21 6.20 4.49
C ALA A 239 -18.11 6.78 3.07
N TRP A 240 -16.93 7.21 2.65
CA TRP A 240 -16.68 7.69 1.29
C TRP A 240 -17.05 6.64 0.23
N GLN A 241 -16.64 5.37 0.43
CA GLN A 241 -16.92 4.32 -0.56
C GLN A 241 -18.41 3.95 -0.63
N GLU A 242 -19.17 4.06 0.47
CA GLU A 242 -20.61 3.74 0.49
C GLU A 242 -21.38 4.56 -0.53
N GLU A 243 -21.10 5.86 -0.64
CA GLU A 243 -21.73 6.74 -1.60
C GLU A 243 -21.43 6.38 -3.06
N ILE A 244 -20.25 5.78 -3.31
CA ILE A 244 -19.81 5.39 -4.66
C ILE A 244 -20.32 4.00 -5.01
N THR A 245 -20.18 3.05 -4.10
CA THR A 245 -20.40 1.64 -4.36
C THR A 245 -21.78 1.14 -3.99
N GLY A 246 -22.45 1.82 -3.04
CA GLY A 246 -23.69 1.35 -2.42
C GLY A 246 -23.48 0.23 -1.39
N VAL A 247 -22.25 -0.20 -1.14
CA VAL A 247 -21.93 -1.18 -0.09
C VAL A 247 -21.88 -0.46 1.26
N PRO A 248 -22.63 -0.90 2.30
CA PRO A 248 -22.63 -0.23 3.60
C PRO A 248 -21.23 -0.05 4.19
N ALA A 249 -20.92 1.15 4.68
CA ALA A 249 -19.64 1.49 5.30
C ALA A 249 -19.23 0.48 6.38
N SER A 250 -20.18 0.14 7.26
CA SER A 250 -19.95 -0.85 8.33
C SER A 250 -19.60 -2.24 7.81
N MET A 251 -20.08 -2.61 6.63
CA MET A 251 -19.74 -3.90 6.01
C MET A 251 -18.32 -3.86 5.42
N ALA A 252 -17.97 -2.79 4.72
CA ALA A 252 -16.62 -2.60 4.16
C ALA A 252 -15.56 -2.56 5.28
N GLU A 253 -15.83 -1.81 6.35
CA GLU A 253 -14.98 -1.75 7.55
C GLU A 253 -14.79 -3.13 8.18
N ARG A 254 -15.88 -3.82 8.47
CA ARG A 254 -15.85 -5.12 9.13
C ARG A 254 -15.14 -6.19 8.28
N ILE A 255 -15.45 -6.28 6.99
CA ILE A 255 -14.82 -7.28 6.11
C ILE A 255 -13.33 -6.99 5.92
N GLY A 256 -12.93 -5.71 5.78
CA GLY A 256 -11.52 -5.32 5.74
C GLY A 256 -10.77 -5.76 7.00
N ARG A 257 -11.34 -5.47 8.17
CA ARG A 257 -10.79 -5.89 9.47
C ARG A 257 -10.70 -7.40 9.61
N GLU A 258 -11.78 -8.13 9.33
CA GLU A 258 -11.82 -9.59 9.42
C GLU A 258 -10.80 -10.26 8.47
N PHE A 259 -10.60 -9.71 7.27
CA PHE A 259 -9.61 -10.21 6.32
C PHE A 259 -8.20 -10.13 6.89
N ALA A 260 -7.82 -8.99 7.46
CA ALA A 260 -6.50 -8.81 8.05
C ALA A 260 -6.35 -9.58 9.37
N GLN A 261 -7.37 -9.59 10.23
CA GLN A 261 -7.35 -10.34 11.47
C GLN A 261 -7.20 -11.85 11.22
N ASN A 262 -7.94 -12.40 10.27
CA ASN A 262 -7.77 -13.81 9.91
C ASN A 262 -6.35 -14.06 9.34
N ALA A 263 -5.79 -13.17 8.55
CA ALA A 263 -4.42 -13.31 8.06
C ALA A 263 -3.39 -13.32 9.20
N GLU A 264 -3.58 -12.47 10.22
CA GLU A 264 -2.74 -12.46 11.43
C GLU A 264 -2.83 -13.77 12.20
N GLU A 265 -4.04 -14.21 12.54
CA GLU A 265 -4.31 -15.39 13.38
C GLU A 265 -3.95 -16.71 12.69
N SER A 266 -4.16 -16.79 11.37
CA SER A 266 -3.99 -18.02 10.58
C SER A 266 -2.64 -18.14 9.88
N ASN A 267 -1.69 -17.24 10.15
CA ASN A 267 -0.42 -17.19 9.45
C ASN A 267 -0.54 -16.90 7.93
N GLY A 268 -1.39 -15.93 7.57
CA GLY A 268 -1.52 -15.42 6.21
C GLY A 268 -2.53 -16.18 5.33
N ARG A 269 -3.51 -16.86 5.93
CA ARG A 269 -4.53 -17.62 5.19
C ARG A 269 -5.76 -16.78 4.82
N SER A 270 -5.54 -15.55 4.37
CA SER A 270 -6.55 -14.73 3.72
C SER A 270 -6.16 -14.50 2.28
N MET A 271 -7.12 -14.60 1.37
CA MET A 271 -6.86 -14.53 -0.07
C MET A 271 -8.00 -13.80 -0.79
N ILE A 272 -7.64 -13.00 -1.77
CA ILE A 272 -8.58 -12.42 -2.74
C ILE A 272 -8.38 -13.16 -4.06
N LEU A 273 -9.47 -13.71 -4.58
CA LEU A 273 -9.53 -14.33 -5.91
C LEU A 273 -10.27 -13.39 -6.86
N MET A 274 -9.58 -12.90 -7.86
CA MET A 274 -10.16 -12.09 -8.94
C MET A 274 -10.38 -12.97 -10.17
N GLY A 275 -11.54 -12.82 -10.80
CA GLY A 275 -11.92 -13.58 -11.97
C GLY A 275 -12.41 -12.73 -13.13
#